data_5704007bbbd1308c6db04a02f8f494e6
#
_entry.id   5704007bbbd1308c6db04a02f8f494e6
#
_cell.length_a   1.000
_cell.length_b   1.000
_cell.length_c   1.000
_cell.angle_alpha   90.00
_cell.angle_beta   90.00
_cell.angle_gamma   90.00
#
_symmetry.space_group_name_H-M   'P 1'
#
loop_
_entity.id
_entity.type
_entity.pdbx_description
1 polymer ?
#
loop_
_entity_poly.entity_id
_entity_poly.type
_entity_poly.pdbx_seq_one_letter_code
_entity_poly.pdbx_strand_id
1 'polypeptide(L)'
;MTDMRLIVAGAGGRMGRTLTRVISETPGAVLTGALEAPGSELLGKDAGVLAGLPANGVMLSADLWALSANADGILDFTVPAATIANVAIAAQRRLVHVIGTTGLSPSDDAVIQSVTSRATVVKSGNMSLGVNLLAALVKRVARTLGENFDIEILEMHHRAKIDAPSGTALMLGGAAAAGRGIVLDLSLIHI
;
A
#
# COMPACT_ATOMS: atom_id res chain seq x y z
N MET A 1 19.96 -9.84 -16.12
CA MET A 1 18.78 -8.97 -15.96
C MET A 1 19.24 -7.76 -15.19
N THR A 2 18.81 -6.57 -15.55
CA THR A 2 19.09 -5.35 -14.76
C THR A 2 18.19 -5.33 -13.54
N ASP A 3 18.72 -4.91 -12.40
CA ASP A 3 17.96 -4.79 -11.14
C ASP A 3 16.81 -3.79 -11.30
N MET A 4 15.65 -4.09 -10.69
CA MET A 4 14.51 -3.19 -10.61
C MET A 4 14.82 -2.05 -9.62
N ARG A 5 14.80 -0.83 -10.10
CA ARG A 5 15.12 0.38 -9.35
C ARG A 5 13.87 0.91 -8.65
N LEU A 6 13.89 0.87 -7.33
CA LEU A 6 12.70 1.14 -6.52
C LEU A 6 12.87 2.39 -5.66
N ILE A 7 11.79 3.16 -5.59
CA ILE A 7 11.61 4.23 -4.61
C ILE A 7 10.70 3.72 -3.50
N VAL A 8 11.05 3.98 -2.26
CA VAL A 8 10.17 3.77 -1.11
C VAL A 8 9.61 5.10 -0.66
N ALA A 9 8.29 5.26 -0.71
CA ALA A 9 7.58 6.41 -0.16
C ALA A 9 7.27 6.21 1.33
N GLY A 10 7.47 7.25 2.15
CA GLY A 10 7.41 7.16 3.61
C GLY A 10 8.58 6.35 4.18
N ALA A 11 9.77 6.52 3.60
CA ALA A 11 10.94 5.69 3.90
C ALA A 11 11.37 5.73 5.36
N GLY A 12 11.11 6.83 6.07
CA GLY A 12 11.38 6.97 7.50
C GLY A 12 10.38 6.28 8.41
N GLY A 13 9.21 5.87 7.89
CA GLY A 13 8.16 5.18 8.62
C GLY A 13 8.45 3.70 8.88
N ARG A 14 7.58 3.04 9.66
CA ARG A 14 7.72 1.61 9.99
C ARG A 14 7.78 0.73 8.74
N MET A 15 6.79 0.88 7.83
CA MET A 15 6.77 0.10 6.58
C MET A 15 7.91 0.49 5.66
N GLY A 16 8.24 1.78 5.54
CA GLY A 16 9.34 2.24 4.70
C GLY A 16 10.68 1.60 5.09
N ARG A 17 10.99 1.57 6.38
CA ARG A 17 12.21 0.90 6.89
C ARG A 17 12.19 -0.61 6.63
N THR A 18 11.03 -1.26 6.78
CA THR A 18 10.86 -2.69 6.47
C THR A 18 11.09 -2.94 4.98
N LEU A 19 10.49 -2.15 4.11
CA LEU A 19 10.66 -2.27 2.65
C LEU A 19 12.11 -2.03 2.23
N THR A 20 12.78 -1.01 2.80
CA THR A 20 14.20 -0.75 2.57
C THR A 20 15.06 -1.98 2.88
N ARG A 21 14.77 -2.67 4.00
CA ARG A 21 15.47 -3.91 4.36
C ARG A 21 15.17 -5.04 3.39
N VAL A 22 13.90 -5.28 3.08
CA VAL A 22 13.49 -6.34 2.15
C VAL A 22 14.11 -6.12 0.75
N ILE A 23 14.15 -4.88 0.26
CA ILE A 23 14.81 -4.57 -1.02
C ILE A 23 16.30 -4.95 -0.96
N SER A 24 17.00 -4.64 0.14
CA SER A 24 18.43 -4.97 0.27
C SER A 24 18.72 -6.47 0.29
N GLU A 25 17.74 -7.28 0.67
CA GLU A 25 17.82 -8.75 0.76
C GLU A 25 17.26 -9.45 -0.50
N THR A 26 16.65 -8.69 -1.42
CA THR A 26 15.97 -9.26 -2.59
C THR A 26 16.86 -9.17 -3.82
N PRO A 27 17.35 -10.30 -4.38
CA PRO A 27 18.08 -10.29 -5.63
C PRO A 27 17.25 -9.71 -6.77
N GLY A 28 17.85 -8.84 -7.59
CA GLY A 28 17.16 -8.19 -8.70
C GLY A 28 16.34 -6.96 -8.32
N ALA A 29 16.46 -6.47 -7.08
CA ALA A 29 15.86 -5.20 -6.63
C ALA A 29 16.93 -4.29 -6.01
N VAL A 30 16.83 -3.00 -6.27
CA VAL A 30 17.74 -2.00 -5.70
C VAL A 30 16.96 -0.75 -5.28
N LEU A 31 17.25 -0.24 -4.09
CA LEU A 31 16.71 1.03 -3.62
C LEU A 31 17.47 2.17 -4.30
N THR A 32 16.77 2.99 -5.08
CA THR A 32 17.34 4.16 -5.76
C THR A 32 16.78 5.49 -5.26
N GLY A 33 15.72 5.44 -4.46
CA GLY A 33 15.13 6.63 -3.86
C GLY A 33 14.39 6.34 -2.55
N ALA A 34 14.46 7.28 -1.64
CA ALA A 34 13.79 7.26 -0.36
C ALA A 34 13.01 8.57 -0.19
N LEU A 35 11.68 8.50 -0.39
CA LEU A 35 10.81 9.67 -0.29
C LEU A 35 10.30 9.82 1.13
N GLU A 36 10.30 11.06 1.63
CA GLU A 36 9.73 11.39 2.93
C GLU A 36 8.95 12.71 2.86
N ALA A 37 8.08 12.94 3.84
CA ALA A 37 7.24 14.14 3.88
C ALA A 37 8.09 15.43 3.92
N PRO A 38 7.67 16.51 3.22
CA PRO A 38 8.31 17.81 3.37
C PRO A 38 8.32 18.25 4.84
N GLY A 39 9.45 18.77 5.30
CA GLY A 39 9.62 19.20 6.69
C GLY A 39 9.94 18.10 7.70
N SER A 40 10.05 16.84 7.27
CA SER A 40 10.49 15.75 8.15
C SER A 40 11.94 15.96 8.62
N GLU A 41 12.19 15.76 9.91
CA GLU A 41 13.53 15.77 10.50
C GLU A 41 14.43 14.63 10.00
N LEU A 42 13.86 13.69 9.25
CA LEU A 42 14.58 12.57 8.66
C LEU A 42 15.15 12.88 7.28
N LEU A 43 14.81 14.02 6.67
CA LEU A 43 15.37 14.43 5.39
C LEU A 43 16.90 14.53 5.47
N GLY A 44 17.59 14.05 4.43
CA GLY A 44 19.04 13.99 4.38
C GLY A 44 19.68 12.88 5.23
N LYS A 45 18.91 12.04 5.93
CA LYS A 45 19.44 10.84 6.60
C LYS A 45 19.48 9.67 5.63
N ASP A 46 20.42 8.76 5.83
CA ASP A 46 20.59 7.56 5.02
C ASP A 46 19.50 6.52 5.31
N ALA A 47 18.85 6.02 4.27
CA ALA A 47 17.73 5.08 4.36
C ALA A 47 18.16 3.71 4.92
N GLY A 48 19.37 3.24 4.59
CA GLY A 48 19.92 2.00 5.14
C GLY A 48 20.09 2.11 6.65
N VAL A 49 20.71 3.18 7.12
CA VAL A 49 20.94 3.43 8.56
C VAL A 49 19.59 3.49 9.31
N LEU A 50 18.59 4.19 8.76
CA LEU A 50 17.26 4.26 9.36
C LEU A 50 16.56 2.89 9.40
N ALA A 51 16.86 2.01 8.46
CA ALA A 51 16.35 0.65 8.41
C ALA A 51 17.14 -0.34 9.30
N GLY A 52 18.19 0.11 10.01
CA GLY A 52 19.06 -0.73 10.82
C GLY A 52 20.08 -1.54 10.02
N LEU A 53 20.43 -1.06 8.83
CA LEU A 53 21.42 -1.61 7.92
C LEU A 53 22.68 -0.72 7.88
N PRO A 54 23.78 -1.17 7.31
CA PRO A 54 24.87 -0.28 6.91
C PRO A 54 24.36 0.84 5.99
N ALA A 55 25.06 1.97 5.98
CA ALA A 55 24.76 3.07 5.07
C ALA A 55 24.76 2.57 3.62
N ASN A 56 23.69 2.90 2.88
CA ASN A 56 23.52 2.51 1.48
C ASN A 56 23.65 3.68 0.49
N GLY A 57 23.90 4.89 0.99
CA GLY A 57 24.09 6.11 0.18
C GLY A 57 22.78 6.72 -0.34
N VAL A 58 21.61 6.14 -0.05
CA VAL A 58 20.31 6.68 -0.46
C VAL A 58 19.77 7.59 0.63
N MET A 59 19.84 8.90 0.40
CA MET A 59 19.36 9.89 1.36
C MET A 59 17.87 10.15 1.20
N LEU A 60 17.16 10.33 2.33
CA LEU A 60 15.75 10.71 2.31
C LEU A 60 15.58 12.10 1.69
N SER A 61 14.66 12.21 0.74
CA SER A 61 14.33 13.44 0.01
C SER A 61 12.83 13.67 -0.03
N ALA A 62 12.39 14.92 -0.12
CA ALA A 62 10.99 15.27 -0.34
C ALA A 62 10.65 15.47 -1.83
N ASP A 63 11.60 15.32 -2.73
CA ASP A 63 11.44 15.56 -4.17
C ASP A 63 11.29 14.25 -4.94
N LEU A 64 10.04 13.75 -5.04
CA LEU A 64 9.74 12.55 -5.82
C LEU A 64 10.07 12.73 -7.31
N TRP A 65 9.93 13.95 -7.85
CA TRP A 65 10.21 14.19 -9.26
C TRP A 65 11.70 13.95 -9.59
N ALA A 66 12.60 14.44 -8.75
CA ALA A 66 14.02 14.18 -8.90
C ALA A 66 14.35 12.69 -8.69
N LEU A 67 13.82 12.05 -7.63
CA LEU A 67 14.02 10.62 -7.36
C LEU A 67 13.54 9.74 -8.51
N SER A 68 12.46 10.11 -9.17
CA SER A 68 11.82 9.32 -10.22
C SER A 68 12.61 9.25 -11.54
N ALA A 69 13.65 10.06 -11.71
CA ALA A 69 14.44 10.10 -12.93
C ALA A 69 15.15 8.77 -13.24
N ASN A 70 15.51 8.01 -12.22
CA ASN A 70 16.22 6.74 -12.30
C ASN A 70 15.50 5.59 -11.60
N ALA A 71 14.16 5.57 -11.63
CA ALA A 71 13.36 4.55 -10.98
C ALA A 71 12.47 3.80 -11.97
N ASP A 72 12.16 2.56 -11.66
CA ASP A 72 11.21 1.72 -12.39
C ASP A 72 9.87 1.62 -11.63
N GLY A 73 9.88 1.82 -10.30
CA GLY A 73 8.67 1.73 -9.49
C GLY A 73 8.73 2.43 -8.15
N ILE A 74 7.54 2.66 -7.58
CA ILE A 74 7.32 3.26 -6.28
C ILE A 74 6.57 2.26 -5.39
N LEU A 75 7.07 2.03 -4.18
CA LEU A 75 6.39 1.30 -3.12
C LEU A 75 5.83 2.32 -2.13
N ASP A 76 4.50 2.45 -2.07
CA ASP A 76 3.80 3.51 -1.36
C ASP A 76 2.90 2.95 -0.26
N PHE A 77 3.32 3.14 0.99
CA PHE A 77 2.57 2.79 2.19
C PHE A 77 2.47 4.02 3.11
N THR A 78 2.00 5.12 2.52
CA THR A 78 1.94 6.43 3.18
C THR A 78 0.52 6.77 3.66
N VAL A 79 0.06 7.96 3.32
CA VAL A 79 -1.29 8.46 3.62
C VAL A 79 -1.99 8.86 2.32
N PRO A 80 -3.34 8.89 2.27
CA PRO A 80 -4.09 9.16 1.03
C PRO A 80 -3.60 10.38 0.26
N ALA A 81 -3.42 11.52 0.92
CA ALA A 81 -2.99 12.75 0.26
C ALA A 81 -1.61 12.62 -0.41
N ALA A 82 -0.66 11.93 0.24
CA ALA A 82 0.67 11.68 -0.34
C ALA A 82 0.58 10.71 -1.52
N THR A 83 -0.19 9.63 -1.39
CA THR A 83 -0.40 8.65 -2.45
C THR A 83 -0.97 9.31 -3.71
N ILE A 84 -1.97 10.20 -3.58
CA ILE A 84 -2.57 10.89 -4.72
C ILE A 84 -1.56 11.82 -5.40
N ALA A 85 -0.73 12.53 -4.64
CA ALA A 85 0.36 13.33 -5.20
C ALA A 85 1.38 12.44 -5.96
N ASN A 86 1.74 11.30 -5.38
CA ASN A 86 2.69 10.34 -5.96
C ASN A 86 2.13 9.71 -7.26
N VAL A 87 0.83 9.40 -7.31
CA VAL A 87 0.14 8.85 -8.50
C VAL A 87 0.32 9.75 -9.72
N ALA A 88 0.23 11.06 -9.55
CA ALA A 88 0.38 12.02 -10.66
C ALA A 88 1.80 11.94 -11.26
N ILE A 89 2.83 11.84 -10.43
CA ILE A 89 4.23 11.72 -10.86
C ILE A 89 4.49 10.34 -11.47
N ALA A 90 3.98 9.27 -10.85
CA ALA A 90 4.09 7.91 -11.40
C ALA A 90 3.53 7.82 -12.83
N ALA A 91 2.38 8.46 -13.07
CA ALA A 91 1.76 8.51 -14.40
C ALA A 91 2.61 9.28 -15.43
N GLN A 92 3.20 10.42 -15.04
CA GLN A 92 4.05 11.22 -15.92
C GLN A 92 5.36 10.51 -16.26
N ARG A 93 5.90 9.75 -15.32
CA ARG A 93 7.15 8.98 -15.44
C ARG A 93 6.96 7.55 -15.94
N ARG A 94 5.70 7.10 -16.09
CA ARG A 94 5.32 5.73 -16.50
C ARG A 94 5.90 4.67 -15.57
N LEU A 95 5.91 4.94 -14.27
CA LEU A 95 6.42 4.03 -13.26
C LEU A 95 5.37 2.98 -12.86
N VAL A 96 5.84 1.86 -12.35
CA VAL A 96 5.00 0.95 -11.56
C VAL A 96 4.73 1.59 -10.21
N HIS A 97 3.48 1.65 -9.77
CA HIS A 97 3.11 2.20 -8.47
C HIS A 97 2.38 1.14 -7.64
N VAL A 98 3.05 0.62 -6.63
CA VAL A 98 2.49 -0.34 -5.68
C VAL A 98 1.96 0.42 -4.48
N ILE A 99 0.64 0.42 -4.30
CA ILE A 99 -0.09 1.19 -3.30
C ILE A 99 -0.62 0.24 -2.21
N GLY A 100 -0.07 0.35 -1.02
CA GLY A 100 -0.53 -0.29 0.20
C GLY A 100 -1.14 0.69 1.21
N THR A 101 -1.32 1.95 0.80
CA THR A 101 -1.99 2.99 1.59
C THR A 101 -3.45 2.63 1.81
N THR A 102 -3.91 2.69 3.05
CA THR A 102 -5.30 2.49 3.45
C THR A 102 -6.02 3.81 3.67
N GLY A 103 -7.36 3.78 3.76
CA GLY A 103 -8.17 4.98 4.00
C GLY A 103 -8.37 5.86 2.77
N LEU A 104 -8.10 5.35 1.57
CA LEU A 104 -8.42 6.03 0.32
C LEU A 104 -9.94 6.12 0.14
N SER A 105 -10.42 7.30 -0.24
CA SER A 105 -11.83 7.56 -0.54
C SER A 105 -12.21 7.08 -1.96
N PRO A 106 -13.52 6.96 -2.27
CA PRO A 106 -13.95 6.68 -3.65
C PRO A 106 -13.44 7.72 -4.68
N SER A 107 -13.30 8.99 -4.28
CA SER A 107 -12.72 10.03 -5.14
C SER A 107 -11.22 9.81 -5.38
N ASP A 108 -10.48 9.37 -4.37
CA ASP A 108 -9.07 9.00 -4.53
C ASP A 108 -8.92 7.81 -5.49
N ASP A 109 -9.80 6.82 -5.37
CA ASP A 109 -9.83 5.67 -6.26
C ASP A 109 -10.12 6.05 -7.71
N ALA A 110 -11.03 7.01 -7.94
CA ALA A 110 -11.29 7.55 -9.27
C ALA A 110 -10.04 8.23 -9.87
N VAL A 111 -9.28 8.98 -9.07
CA VAL A 111 -8.00 9.57 -9.49
C VAL A 111 -7.00 8.49 -9.86
N ILE A 112 -6.82 7.48 -9.00
CA ILE A 112 -5.91 6.36 -9.27
C ILE A 112 -6.31 5.63 -10.56
N GLN A 113 -7.61 5.35 -10.75
CA GLN A 113 -8.12 4.69 -11.94
C GLN A 113 -7.85 5.50 -13.22
N SER A 114 -7.94 6.83 -13.15
CA SER A 114 -7.74 7.71 -14.31
C SER A 114 -6.34 7.66 -14.91
N VAL A 115 -5.34 7.23 -14.15
CA VAL A 115 -3.93 7.18 -14.58
C VAL A 115 -3.46 5.80 -15.04
N THR A 116 -4.28 4.76 -14.92
CA THR A 116 -3.88 3.37 -15.23
C THR A 116 -3.52 3.13 -16.70
N SER A 117 -3.89 4.03 -17.59
CA SER A 117 -3.44 4.02 -18.99
C SER A 117 -1.99 4.50 -19.17
N ARG A 118 -1.40 5.16 -18.16
CA ARG A 118 -0.07 5.77 -18.22
C ARG A 118 0.91 5.21 -17.19
N ALA A 119 0.40 4.57 -16.14
CA ALA A 119 1.21 3.91 -15.11
C ALA A 119 0.62 2.51 -14.82
N THR A 120 1.48 1.56 -14.49
CA THR A 120 1.03 0.28 -13.94
C THR A 120 0.76 0.45 -12.46
N VAL A 121 -0.49 0.30 -12.05
CA VAL A 121 -0.88 0.43 -10.64
C VAL A 121 -1.25 -0.91 -10.06
N VAL A 122 -0.64 -1.25 -8.92
CA VAL A 122 -1.00 -2.40 -8.09
C VAL A 122 -1.48 -1.86 -6.75
N LYS A 123 -2.77 -1.97 -6.47
CA LYS A 123 -3.37 -1.50 -5.22
C LYS A 123 -4.00 -2.64 -4.46
N SER A 124 -3.71 -2.75 -3.16
CA SER A 124 -4.39 -3.69 -2.27
C SER A 124 -4.46 -3.14 -0.85
N GLY A 125 -5.58 -3.35 -0.17
CA GLY A 125 -5.73 -3.05 1.25
C GLY A 125 -4.90 -3.96 2.16
N ASN A 126 -4.43 -5.09 1.62
CA ASN A 126 -3.51 -6.01 2.30
C ASN A 126 -2.69 -6.80 1.28
N MET A 127 -1.37 -6.78 1.42
CA MET A 127 -0.43 -7.48 0.51
C MET A 127 -0.04 -8.88 1.04
N SER A 128 -0.57 -9.31 2.18
CA SER A 128 -0.31 -10.65 2.72
C SER A 128 -0.93 -11.72 1.83
N LEU A 129 -0.14 -12.71 1.39
CA LEU A 129 -0.63 -13.86 0.63
C LEU A 129 -1.69 -14.63 1.41
N GLY A 130 -1.50 -14.83 2.73
CA GLY A 130 -2.45 -15.54 3.59
C GLY A 130 -3.79 -14.80 3.68
N VAL A 131 -3.77 -13.48 3.82
CA VAL A 131 -5.00 -12.68 3.87
C VAL A 131 -5.73 -12.68 2.52
N ASN A 132 -5.02 -12.58 1.41
CA ASN A 132 -5.61 -12.66 0.08
C ASN A 132 -6.22 -14.05 -0.20
N LEU A 133 -5.54 -15.12 0.22
CA LEU A 133 -6.08 -16.48 0.16
C LEU A 133 -7.34 -16.60 1.00
N LEU A 134 -7.33 -16.07 2.23
CA LEU A 134 -8.50 -16.06 3.11
C LEU A 134 -9.67 -15.32 2.46
N ALA A 135 -9.47 -14.16 1.85
CA ALA A 135 -10.51 -13.43 1.14
C ALA A 135 -11.13 -14.26 -0.01
N ALA A 136 -10.31 -14.97 -0.78
CA ALA A 136 -10.78 -15.86 -1.83
C ALA A 136 -11.62 -17.03 -1.28
N LEU A 137 -11.19 -17.60 -0.15
CA LEU A 137 -11.94 -18.66 0.54
C LEU A 137 -13.26 -18.12 1.11
N VAL A 138 -13.27 -16.97 1.77
CA VAL A 138 -14.48 -16.31 2.29
C VAL A 138 -15.49 -16.09 1.17
N LYS A 139 -15.07 -15.55 0.02
CA LYS A 139 -15.94 -15.39 -1.15
C LYS A 139 -16.55 -16.71 -1.60
N ARG A 140 -15.75 -17.77 -1.66
CA ARG A 140 -16.21 -19.11 -2.07
C ARG A 140 -17.20 -19.69 -1.05
N VAL A 141 -16.89 -19.60 0.24
CA VAL A 141 -17.76 -20.10 1.33
C VAL A 141 -19.09 -19.36 1.32
N ALA A 142 -19.08 -18.02 1.29
CA ALA A 142 -20.28 -17.20 1.26
C ALA A 142 -21.20 -17.57 0.09
N ARG A 143 -20.63 -17.81 -1.09
CA ARG A 143 -21.38 -18.25 -2.28
C ARG A 143 -21.99 -19.66 -2.12
N THR A 144 -21.25 -20.57 -1.46
CA THR A 144 -21.65 -21.98 -1.35
C THR A 144 -22.73 -22.20 -0.31
N LEU A 145 -22.62 -21.52 0.85
CA LEU A 145 -23.54 -21.72 1.96
C LEU A 145 -24.89 -20.96 1.78
N GLY A 146 -24.93 -19.96 0.89
CA GLY A 146 -26.17 -19.23 0.58
C GLY A 146 -26.69 -18.38 1.76
N GLU A 147 -27.95 -17.94 1.65
CA GLU A 147 -28.56 -16.93 2.53
C GLU A 147 -28.99 -17.48 3.90
N ASN A 148 -29.00 -18.80 4.09
CA ASN A 148 -29.36 -19.42 5.37
C ASN A 148 -28.28 -19.31 6.46
N PHE A 149 -27.15 -18.70 6.13
CA PHE A 149 -26.02 -18.52 7.04
C PHE A 149 -25.72 -17.03 7.19
N ASP A 150 -25.75 -16.53 8.40
CA ASP A 150 -25.30 -15.17 8.72
C ASP A 150 -23.78 -15.07 8.62
N ILE A 151 -23.29 -13.88 8.27
CA ILE A 151 -21.87 -13.60 8.16
C ILE A 151 -21.58 -12.36 9.00
N GLU A 152 -20.75 -12.53 10.02
CA GLU A 152 -20.28 -11.45 10.87
C GLU A 152 -18.76 -11.38 10.81
N ILE A 153 -18.23 -10.17 10.93
CA ILE A 153 -16.79 -9.92 10.98
C ILE A 153 -16.48 -9.15 12.24
N LEU A 154 -15.71 -9.77 13.13
CA LEU A 154 -15.16 -9.13 14.30
C LEU A 154 -13.68 -8.85 14.07
N GLU A 155 -13.24 -7.64 14.37
CA GLU A 155 -11.84 -7.27 14.33
C GLU A 155 -11.39 -6.59 15.63
N MET A 156 -10.14 -6.84 15.99
CA MET A 156 -9.52 -6.21 17.16
C MET A 156 -8.10 -5.77 16.80
N HIS A 157 -7.76 -4.55 17.15
CA HIS A 157 -6.46 -3.97 16.89
C HIS A 157 -5.90 -3.24 18.11
N HIS A 158 -4.61 -2.96 18.07
CA HIS A 158 -3.97 -2.15 19.09
C HIS A 158 -4.52 -0.71 19.08
N ARG A 159 -4.49 -0.04 20.24
CA ARG A 159 -5.04 1.31 20.43
C ARG A 159 -4.47 2.42 19.51
N ALA A 160 -3.33 2.18 18.89
CA ALA A 160 -2.69 3.15 17.97
C ALA A 160 -3.16 3.02 16.51
N LYS A 161 -4.13 2.14 16.21
CA LYS A 161 -4.74 2.05 14.89
C LYS A 161 -5.69 3.22 14.68
N ILE A 162 -5.56 3.92 13.55
CA ILE A 162 -6.30 5.16 13.25
C ILE A 162 -7.57 4.85 12.47
N ASP A 163 -7.48 3.95 11.46
CA ASP A 163 -8.60 3.59 10.60
C ASP A 163 -9.48 2.51 11.24
N ALA A 164 -10.80 2.71 11.17
CA ALA A 164 -11.82 1.72 11.53
C ALA A 164 -13.02 1.87 10.56
N PRO A 165 -13.52 0.78 9.99
CA PRO A 165 -13.00 -0.60 10.03
C PRO A 165 -11.64 -0.71 9.35
N SER A 166 -10.88 -1.77 9.69
CA SER A 166 -9.57 -2.02 9.05
C SER A 166 -9.72 -2.33 7.57
N GLY A 167 -8.71 -1.99 6.75
CA GLY A 167 -8.70 -2.36 5.34
C GLY A 167 -8.84 -3.88 5.11
N THR A 168 -8.34 -4.70 6.04
CA THR A 168 -8.49 -6.16 6.00
C THR A 168 -9.94 -6.58 6.27
N ALA A 169 -10.60 -5.99 7.26
CA ALA A 169 -12.01 -6.27 7.55
C ALA A 169 -12.90 -5.88 6.37
N LEU A 170 -12.69 -4.71 5.79
CA LEU A 170 -13.40 -4.26 4.58
C LEU A 170 -13.16 -5.20 3.39
N MET A 171 -11.95 -5.70 3.21
CA MET A 171 -11.63 -6.64 2.14
C MET A 171 -12.34 -7.99 2.34
N LEU A 172 -12.39 -8.51 3.57
CA LEU A 172 -13.10 -9.76 3.88
C LEU A 172 -14.61 -9.58 3.75
N GLY A 173 -15.17 -8.46 4.23
CA GLY A 173 -16.58 -8.11 4.05
C GLY A 173 -16.97 -7.98 2.58
N GLY A 174 -16.16 -7.29 1.79
CA GLY A 174 -16.34 -7.18 0.35
C GLY A 174 -16.27 -8.53 -0.37
N ALA A 175 -15.36 -9.42 0.06
CA ALA A 175 -15.28 -10.79 -0.46
C ALA A 175 -16.54 -11.62 -0.14
N ALA A 176 -17.06 -11.51 1.09
CA ALA A 176 -18.29 -12.16 1.50
C ALA A 176 -19.50 -11.64 0.71
N ALA A 177 -19.65 -10.32 0.62
CA ALA A 177 -20.72 -9.67 -0.15
C ALA A 177 -20.66 -10.06 -1.64
N ALA A 178 -19.48 -10.03 -2.24
CA ALA A 178 -19.28 -10.49 -3.62
C ALA A 178 -19.60 -11.99 -3.81
N GLY A 179 -19.39 -12.82 -2.77
CA GLY A 179 -19.79 -14.22 -2.75
C GLY A 179 -21.30 -14.38 -2.78
N ARG A 180 -22.04 -13.49 -2.10
CA ARG A 180 -23.51 -13.43 -2.05
C ARG A 180 -24.14 -12.70 -3.23
N GLY A 181 -23.36 -12.04 -4.08
CA GLY A 181 -23.86 -11.21 -5.18
C GLY A 181 -24.53 -9.91 -4.72
N ILE A 182 -24.18 -9.41 -3.55
CA ILE A 182 -24.70 -8.18 -2.96
C ILE A 182 -23.59 -7.13 -2.82
N VAL A 183 -23.99 -5.87 -2.63
CA VAL A 183 -23.09 -4.80 -2.25
C VAL A 183 -22.87 -4.85 -0.73
N LEU A 184 -21.64 -4.62 -0.29
CA LEU A 184 -21.35 -4.53 1.12
C LEU A 184 -22.00 -3.26 1.69
N ASP A 185 -23.06 -3.46 2.49
CA ASP A 185 -23.66 -2.43 3.31
C ASP A 185 -23.16 -2.61 4.75
N LEU A 186 -22.48 -1.59 5.27
CA LEU A 186 -21.83 -1.68 6.58
C LEU A 186 -22.81 -1.26 7.67
N SER A 187 -23.30 -2.23 8.43
CA SER A 187 -23.86 -1.98 9.75
C SER A 187 -22.74 -2.14 10.77
N LEU A 188 -22.26 -1.04 11.34
CA LEU A 188 -21.19 -1.03 12.33
C LEU A 188 -21.79 -0.91 13.73
N ILE A 189 -21.50 -1.88 14.57
CA ILE A 189 -21.80 -1.80 16.02
C ILE A 189 -20.46 -1.56 16.73
N HIS A 190 -20.34 -0.40 17.36
CA HIS A 190 -19.20 -0.10 18.24
C HIS A 190 -19.59 -0.49 19.67
N ILE A 191 -18.85 -1.44 20.22
CA ILE A 191 -18.98 -1.87 21.60
C ILE A 191 -17.81 -1.33 22.40
#